data_732db18caba193dde320c41913e67965
#
_entry.id   732db18caba193dde320c41913e67965
#
_cell.length_a   1.000
_cell.length_b   1.000
_cell.length_c   1.000
_cell.angle_alpha   90.00
_cell.angle_beta   90.00
_cell.angle_gamma   90.00
#
_symmetry.space_group_name_H-M   'P 1'
#
loop_
_entity.id
_entity.type
_entity.pdbx_description
1 polymer ?
#
loop_
_entity_poly.entity_id
_entity_poly.type
_entity_poly.pdbx_seq_one_letter_code
_entity_poly.pdbx_strand_id
1 'polypeptide(L)'
;MAKEYVFRVKPQGYRNNYRVIRIGGGRTLHDLHLAILDAYDFYADHLYMFSSDRKPYDRNGYYSPDDDGMNSADQAVLEKLDLKKGDRWLYLFDFGDEWKFDVTVKDIEEGRSNRKAQILEGKGELVQYPDWDDEEWDEEHWDDEDWEDEDALPFGDEPEEMNEEELLAMTGLHMIEVDVLDEGEKMENMLADHDVEELQVLMEVLEIAEEQPETQEGKRKKGKALQKKMAAQIAETLRAHPALLERFMGASGICLLKKLAKDRKLDLKECLLERYELGMMNALGLAVLEEAEGGIIYLTRDAMSFADFFEKDGSGSRLEEKAGKERLIAAVIRFYEVMEADRLYEMFCGLSGGECGRQEFDGIISVMELEYRVLCFEKEKEIYLTCLDDVNDAQRVLALREVYQAPDYRLKTRKELEDAYGEKNVPSSMPELLEYLIVEKRVDIEDCAHLEQLMKAGADLGFSLSDIEDEIREILGEYRMRLTKRLREMMTSVMEEFPSASLRGYSMKEIRELSVEEKSGDSEK
;
A
#
# COMPACT_ATOMS: atom_id res chain seq x y z
N MET A 1 37.17 11.05 30.42
CA MET A 1 37.16 12.45 29.97
C MET A 1 36.01 12.64 29.02
N ALA A 2 35.38 13.80 29.00
CA ALA A 2 34.28 14.06 28.09
C ALA A 2 34.79 14.13 26.64
N LYS A 3 34.08 13.52 25.69
CA LYS A 3 34.47 13.46 24.30
C LYS A 3 33.61 14.37 23.44
N GLU A 4 34.21 14.91 22.39
CA GLU A 4 33.53 15.57 21.26
C GLU A 4 33.83 14.78 20.00
N TYR A 5 32.84 14.61 19.15
CA TYR A 5 32.98 13.89 17.88
C TYR A 5 32.95 14.90 16.72
N VAL A 6 33.79 14.68 15.74
CA VAL A 6 33.79 15.45 14.50
C VAL A 6 33.38 14.50 13.39
N PHE A 7 32.23 14.73 12.82
CA PHE A 7 31.70 13.96 11.70
C PHE A 7 31.91 14.69 10.37
N ARG A 8 32.22 13.94 9.34
CA ARG A 8 32.12 14.41 7.96
C ARG A 8 30.91 13.72 7.34
N VAL A 9 29.94 14.52 6.92
CA VAL A 9 28.70 14.09 6.29
C VAL A 9 28.75 14.44 4.81
N LYS A 10 28.48 13.47 3.95
CA LYS A 10 28.54 13.63 2.49
C LYS A 10 27.32 12.97 1.84
N PRO A 11 26.51 13.71 1.05
CA PRO A 11 25.42 13.11 0.30
C PRO A 11 25.97 12.18 -0.80
N GLN A 12 25.36 11.01 -0.96
CA GLN A 12 25.75 10.07 -2.00
C GLN A 12 25.34 10.63 -3.38
N GLY A 13 26.11 10.33 -4.40
CA GLY A 13 25.88 10.88 -5.75
C GLY A 13 26.44 12.28 -6.00
N TYR A 14 26.64 13.10 -4.99
CA TYR A 14 27.10 14.49 -5.13
C TYR A 14 28.62 14.63 -4.96
N ARG A 15 29.30 14.98 -6.03
CA ARG A 15 30.77 15.25 -5.99
C ARG A 15 31.02 16.62 -5.38
N ASN A 16 32.02 16.71 -4.49
CA ASN A 16 32.44 17.97 -3.84
C ASN A 16 31.38 18.61 -2.91
N ASN A 17 30.40 17.86 -2.43
CA ASN A 17 29.42 18.31 -1.43
C ASN A 17 29.69 17.60 -0.11
N TYR A 18 29.87 18.34 0.99
CA TYR A 18 30.05 17.79 2.33
C TYR A 18 29.85 18.85 3.42
N ARG A 19 29.59 18.39 4.64
CA ARG A 19 29.61 19.18 5.87
C ARG A 19 30.50 18.51 6.91
N VAL A 20 31.16 19.31 7.74
CA VAL A 20 31.93 18.84 8.88
C VAL A 20 31.24 19.38 10.15
N ILE A 21 30.78 18.48 10.98
CA ILE A 21 29.96 18.80 12.17
C ILE A 21 30.69 18.32 13.41
N ARG A 22 30.89 19.20 14.40
CA ARG A 22 31.37 18.87 15.74
C ARG A 22 30.19 18.81 16.70
N ILE A 23 30.13 17.77 17.53
CA ILE A 23 29.05 17.57 18.49
C ILE A 23 29.58 16.87 19.75
N GLY A 24 29.00 17.17 20.92
CA GLY A 24 29.38 16.57 22.19
C GLY A 24 28.96 15.10 22.29
N GLY A 25 29.79 14.27 22.94
CA GLY A 25 29.53 12.83 23.08
C GLY A 25 28.30 12.46 23.90
N GLY A 26 27.84 13.35 24.76
CA GLY A 26 26.58 13.17 25.51
C GLY A 26 25.31 13.48 24.69
N ARG A 27 25.46 13.87 23.43
CA ARG A 27 24.37 14.07 22.49
C ARG A 27 24.00 12.73 21.83
N THR A 28 22.83 12.70 21.18
CA THR A 28 22.26 11.49 20.58
C THR A 28 22.43 11.48 19.05
N LEU A 29 22.09 10.37 18.41
CA LEU A 29 21.97 10.31 16.95
C LEU A 29 20.84 11.21 16.44
N HIS A 30 19.78 11.41 17.22
CA HIS A 30 18.74 12.39 16.89
C HIS A 30 19.29 13.84 16.89
N ASP A 31 20.13 14.22 17.87
CA ASP A 31 20.82 15.52 17.86
C ASP A 31 21.74 15.67 16.62
N LEU A 32 22.36 14.57 16.18
CA LEU A 32 23.20 14.56 14.97
C LEU A 32 22.34 14.69 13.70
N HIS A 33 21.19 14.01 13.64
CA HIS A 33 20.22 14.18 12.56
C HIS A 33 19.80 15.64 12.40
N LEU A 34 19.34 16.28 13.45
CA LEU A 34 18.97 17.70 13.41
C LEU A 34 20.11 18.59 12.94
N ALA A 35 21.35 18.28 13.37
CA ALA A 35 22.53 19.02 12.95
C ALA A 35 22.89 18.81 11.46
N ILE A 36 22.59 17.65 10.91
CA ILE A 36 22.78 17.38 9.48
C ILE A 36 21.76 18.17 8.66
N LEU A 37 20.49 18.15 9.07
CA LEU A 37 19.45 18.90 8.38
C LEU A 37 19.74 20.41 8.42
N ASP A 38 20.07 20.97 9.60
CA ASP A 38 20.48 22.38 9.73
C ASP A 38 21.68 22.73 8.84
N ALA A 39 22.65 21.81 8.72
CA ALA A 39 23.84 22.03 7.90
C ALA A 39 23.58 22.05 6.39
N TYR A 40 22.53 21.39 5.92
CA TYR A 40 22.13 21.32 4.52
C TYR A 40 20.92 22.19 4.19
N ASP A 41 20.35 22.88 5.19
CA ASP A 41 19.11 23.68 5.07
C ASP A 41 17.90 22.84 4.63
N PHE A 42 17.78 21.64 5.22
CA PHE A 42 16.71 20.70 4.98
C PHE A 42 15.62 20.84 6.04
N TYR A 43 14.35 20.63 5.66
CA TYR A 43 13.23 20.55 6.58
C TYR A 43 13.24 19.20 7.31
N ALA A 44 12.83 19.21 8.60
CA ALA A 44 12.79 18.02 9.46
C ALA A 44 11.37 17.41 9.46
N ASP A 45 10.86 17.07 8.29
CA ASP A 45 9.47 16.68 8.01
C ASP A 45 9.29 15.20 7.68
N HIS A 46 10.40 14.43 7.63
CA HIS A 46 10.38 13.02 7.28
C HIS A 46 11.10 12.11 8.29
N LEU A 47 10.80 10.82 8.21
CA LEU A 47 11.46 9.77 8.99
C LEU A 47 12.91 9.58 8.54
N TYR A 48 13.74 9.01 9.41
CA TYR A 48 15.14 8.79 9.11
C TYR A 48 15.71 7.59 9.88
N MET A 49 16.89 7.12 9.44
CA MET A 49 17.65 6.10 10.15
C MET A 49 19.15 6.29 10.03
N PHE A 50 19.88 5.71 11.02
CA PHE A 50 21.33 5.52 10.96
C PHE A 50 21.69 4.04 10.97
N SER A 51 22.61 3.59 10.10
CA SER A 51 23.12 2.22 10.08
C SER A 51 24.64 2.18 10.12
N SER A 52 25.19 1.44 11.10
CA SER A 52 26.62 1.14 11.19
C SER A 52 27.07 0.16 10.10
N ASP A 53 26.19 -0.70 9.62
CA ASP A 53 26.44 -1.69 8.58
C ASP A 53 26.34 -1.09 7.16
N ARG A 54 25.95 0.20 7.08
CA ARG A 54 25.81 0.94 5.84
C ARG A 54 24.74 0.36 4.90
N LYS A 55 23.72 -0.24 5.46
CA LYS A 55 22.57 -0.79 4.72
C LYS A 55 21.34 0.08 4.97
N PRO A 56 20.61 0.48 3.91
CA PRO A 56 19.29 1.05 4.11
C PRO A 56 18.36 0.00 4.77
N TYR A 57 17.43 0.48 5.56
CA TYR A 57 16.42 -0.34 6.26
C TYR A 57 17.01 -1.46 7.14
N ASP A 58 18.19 -1.21 7.72
CA ASP A 58 18.89 -2.16 8.59
C ASP A 58 18.13 -2.39 9.90
N ARG A 59 17.70 -3.62 10.16
CA ARG A 59 16.98 -4.00 11.40
C ARG A 59 17.76 -3.72 12.70
N ASN A 60 19.08 -3.57 12.61
CA ASN A 60 19.94 -3.17 13.73
C ASN A 60 20.25 -1.67 13.73
N GLY A 61 19.69 -0.91 12.79
CA GLY A 61 19.83 0.53 12.68
C GLY A 61 19.15 1.28 13.82
N TYR A 62 19.36 2.59 13.86
CA TYR A 62 18.72 3.52 14.79
C TYR A 62 17.77 4.42 14.00
N TYR A 63 16.53 4.38 14.35
CA TYR A 63 15.43 5.01 13.62
C TYR A 63 14.91 6.28 14.30
N SER A 64 14.12 7.07 13.60
CA SER A 64 13.39 8.20 14.14
C SER A 64 12.62 7.81 15.41
N PRO A 65 12.49 8.69 16.41
CA PRO A 65 11.67 8.43 17.60
C PRO A 65 10.20 8.11 17.31
N ASP A 66 9.71 8.52 16.15
CA ASP A 66 8.33 8.32 15.70
C ASP A 66 8.12 6.98 14.99
N ASP A 67 9.19 6.17 14.85
CA ASP A 67 9.14 4.84 14.25
C ASP A 67 9.03 3.77 15.34
N ASP A 68 7.85 3.20 15.50
CA ASP A 68 7.52 2.23 16.55
C ASP A 68 8.24 0.89 16.35
N GLY A 69 8.93 0.43 17.38
CA GLY A 69 9.49 -0.93 17.47
C GLY A 69 10.96 -1.10 17.09
N MET A 70 11.68 -0.05 16.67
CA MET A 70 13.09 -0.09 16.31
C MET A 70 13.99 0.54 17.40
N ASN A 71 15.33 0.40 17.26
CA ASN A 71 16.25 1.12 18.15
C ASN A 71 16.09 2.63 17.90
N SER A 72 15.67 3.39 18.91
CA SER A 72 15.39 4.80 18.73
C SER A 72 16.65 5.66 18.75
N ALA A 73 16.78 6.57 17.78
CA ALA A 73 17.94 7.45 17.63
C ALA A 73 18.09 8.48 18.75
N ASP A 74 17.01 8.86 19.43
CA ASP A 74 17.02 9.76 20.58
C ASP A 74 17.56 9.11 21.86
N GLN A 75 17.55 7.77 21.94
CA GLN A 75 18.14 6.99 23.02
C GLN A 75 19.61 6.63 22.74
N ALA A 76 20.06 6.79 21.51
CA ALA A 76 21.39 6.42 21.05
C ALA A 76 22.43 7.52 21.33
N VAL A 77 22.95 7.57 22.56
CA VAL A 77 23.96 8.55 22.99
C VAL A 77 25.31 8.25 22.34
N LEU A 78 25.92 9.21 21.64
CA LEU A 78 27.11 9.04 20.82
C LEU A 78 28.30 8.41 21.56
N GLU A 79 28.58 8.82 22.79
CA GLU A 79 29.69 8.24 23.58
C GLU A 79 29.47 6.80 24.01
N LYS A 80 28.24 6.27 23.88
CA LYS A 80 27.89 4.89 24.18
C LYS A 80 27.94 3.97 22.96
N LEU A 81 28.07 4.52 21.76
CA LEU A 81 28.09 3.78 20.49
C LEU A 81 29.47 3.20 20.12
N ASP A 82 30.46 3.33 21.00
CA ASP A 82 31.87 2.90 20.79
C ASP A 82 32.48 3.34 19.45
N LEU A 83 32.10 4.55 19.01
CA LEU A 83 32.54 5.15 17.75
C LEU A 83 34.07 5.36 17.75
N LYS A 84 34.70 5.00 16.63
CA LYS A 84 36.13 5.13 16.40
C LYS A 84 36.41 6.05 15.21
N LYS A 85 37.54 6.73 15.25
CA LYS A 85 37.99 7.52 14.10
C LYS A 85 38.10 6.66 12.85
N GLY A 86 37.43 7.08 11.78
CA GLY A 86 37.36 6.38 10.51
C GLY A 86 36.09 5.52 10.35
N ASP A 87 35.29 5.34 11.39
CA ASP A 87 34.01 4.64 11.26
C ASP A 87 33.10 5.35 10.27
N ARG A 88 32.40 4.55 9.48
CA ARG A 88 31.48 5.05 8.44
C ARG A 88 30.11 4.45 8.67
N TRP A 89 29.12 5.34 8.71
CA TRP A 89 27.73 5.02 8.87
C TRP A 89 26.95 5.50 7.66
N LEU A 90 25.82 4.87 7.36
CA LEU A 90 24.80 5.41 6.47
C LEU A 90 23.82 6.22 7.33
N TYR A 91 23.52 7.42 6.90
CA TYR A 91 22.35 8.16 7.33
C TYR A 91 21.40 8.24 6.13
N LEU A 92 20.20 7.74 6.30
CA LEU A 92 19.10 7.77 5.34
C LEU A 92 18.03 8.68 5.92
N PHE A 93 17.68 9.71 5.20
CA PHE A 93 16.64 10.67 5.53
C PHE A 93 15.61 10.66 4.43
N ASP A 94 14.34 10.77 4.81
CA ASP A 94 13.20 10.61 3.94
C ASP A 94 13.19 9.24 3.23
N PHE A 95 12.29 8.36 3.64
CA PHE A 95 12.23 7.00 3.07
C PHE A 95 11.57 6.97 1.69
N GLY A 96 10.91 8.08 1.27
CA GLY A 96 10.40 8.30 -0.07
C GLY A 96 11.53 8.72 -1.03
N ASP A 97 12.16 9.88 -0.77
CA ASP A 97 13.23 10.44 -1.62
C ASP A 97 14.59 9.78 -1.40
N GLU A 98 14.74 8.97 -0.35
CA GLU A 98 15.96 8.22 -0.01
C GLU A 98 17.25 9.07 0.00
N TRP A 99 17.22 10.23 0.65
CA TRP A 99 18.42 11.04 0.84
C TRP A 99 19.49 10.27 1.63
N LYS A 100 20.46 9.72 0.93
CA LYS A 100 21.54 8.88 1.50
C LYS A 100 22.79 9.70 1.75
N PHE A 101 23.29 9.69 2.98
CA PHE A 101 24.51 10.37 3.37
C PHE A 101 25.53 9.39 3.96
N ASP A 102 26.78 9.49 3.52
CA ASP A 102 27.92 8.84 4.19
C ASP A 102 28.34 9.71 5.40
N VAL A 103 28.17 9.20 6.60
CA VAL A 103 28.59 9.83 7.86
C VAL A 103 29.87 9.18 8.34
N THR A 104 30.96 9.91 8.33
CA THR A 104 32.29 9.41 8.73
C THR A 104 32.77 10.10 9.99
N VAL A 105 33.21 9.34 10.99
CA VAL A 105 33.88 9.89 12.17
C VAL A 105 35.27 10.40 11.76
N LYS A 106 35.40 11.71 11.54
CA LYS A 106 36.64 12.36 11.12
C LYS A 106 37.65 12.44 12.24
N ASP A 107 37.19 12.81 13.46
CA ASP A 107 38.02 12.90 14.66
C ASP A 107 37.21 12.74 15.95
N ILE A 108 37.93 12.43 17.04
CA ILE A 108 37.39 12.35 18.39
C ILE A 108 38.32 13.18 19.29
N GLU A 109 37.81 14.23 19.87
CA GLU A 109 38.58 15.20 20.65
C GLU A 109 38.15 15.18 22.13
N GLU A 110 39.05 15.62 23.02
CA GLU A 110 38.66 15.92 24.38
C GLU A 110 37.91 17.26 24.42
N GLY A 111 36.73 17.31 25.07
CA GLY A 111 35.93 18.51 25.07
C GLY A 111 34.73 18.44 26.01
N ARG A 112 33.61 19.04 25.62
CA ARG A 112 32.40 19.13 26.45
C ARG A 112 31.34 18.12 25.96
N SER A 113 31.00 17.14 26.81
CA SER A 113 29.99 16.11 26.49
C SER A 113 28.65 16.70 26.03
N ASN A 114 28.22 17.83 26.59
CA ASN A 114 26.94 18.48 26.25
C ASN A 114 27.04 19.57 25.18
N ARG A 115 28.15 19.64 24.42
CA ARG A 115 28.29 20.63 23.36
C ARG A 115 27.18 20.44 22.32
N LYS A 116 26.47 21.53 22.00
CA LYS A 116 25.56 21.55 20.84
C LYS A 116 26.36 21.37 19.57
N ALA A 117 25.73 20.84 18.54
CA ALA A 117 26.34 20.69 17.24
C ALA A 117 26.82 22.04 16.69
N GLN A 118 27.96 22.01 16.01
CA GLN A 118 28.57 23.16 15.37
C GLN A 118 29.10 22.75 13.99
N ILE A 119 28.68 23.44 12.96
CA ILE A 119 29.19 23.27 11.61
C ILE A 119 30.56 23.94 11.54
N LEU A 120 31.60 23.15 11.27
CA LEU A 120 33.00 23.64 11.18
C LEU A 120 33.39 24.01 9.77
N GLU A 121 32.88 23.26 8.78
CA GLU A 121 33.24 23.37 7.38
C GLU A 121 32.11 22.86 6.51
N GLY A 122 31.84 23.47 5.39
CA GLY A 122 30.87 23.04 4.39
C GLY A 122 31.31 23.40 2.98
N LYS A 123 30.95 22.54 2.03
CA LYS A 123 31.18 22.81 0.61
C LYS A 123 30.00 22.22 -0.19
N GLY A 124 29.62 22.95 -1.25
CA GLY A 124 28.52 22.58 -2.13
C GLY A 124 27.16 22.97 -1.55
N GLU A 125 26.24 23.24 -2.43
CA GLU A 125 24.82 23.47 -2.12
C GLU A 125 24.05 22.18 -2.41
N LEU A 126 23.01 21.92 -1.63
CA LEU A 126 22.09 20.83 -1.81
C LEU A 126 20.71 21.38 -1.49
N VAL A 127 19.79 21.20 -2.38
CA VAL A 127 18.40 21.67 -2.23
C VAL A 127 17.55 20.44 -2.03
N GLN A 128 16.82 20.37 -0.91
CA GLN A 128 15.94 19.26 -0.57
C GLN A 128 14.79 19.18 -1.57
N TYR A 129 14.14 20.30 -1.79
CA TYR A 129 13.09 20.50 -2.76
C TYR A 129 13.56 21.61 -3.71
N PRO A 130 14.05 21.32 -4.91
CA PRO A 130 14.40 22.36 -5.87
C PRO A 130 13.16 23.21 -6.14
N ASP A 131 13.20 24.48 -5.76
CA ASP A 131 12.23 25.45 -6.24
C ASP A 131 12.30 25.44 -7.77
N TRP A 132 11.30 24.90 -8.38
CA TRP A 132 11.05 25.12 -9.78
C TRP A 132 10.49 26.53 -9.89
N ASP A 133 11.37 27.52 -9.71
CA ASP A 133 11.01 28.92 -9.87
C ASP A 133 10.18 29.05 -11.15
N ASP A 134 9.00 29.65 -10.98
CA ASP A 134 8.21 30.25 -12.05
C ASP A 134 9.09 31.29 -12.78
N GLU A 135 10.05 30.82 -13.58
CA GLU A 135 10.50 31.63 -14.66
C GLU A 135 9.28 31.85 -15.55
N GLU A 136 8.77 33.09 -15.52
CA GLU A 136 7.78 33.61 -16.44
C GLU A 136 8.15 33.17 -17.85
N TRP A 137 7.62 32.02 -18.26
CA TRP A 137 7.72 31.57 -19.63
C TRP A 137 6.70 32.39 -20.41
N ASP A 138 7.19 33.45 -21.06
CA ASP A 138 6.46 34.21 -22.05
C ASP A 138 5.77 33.23 -23.02
N GLU A 139 4.44 33.14 -22.92
CA GLU A 139 3.57 32.30 -23.77
C GLU A 139 3.59 32.71 -25.27
N GLU A 140 4.42 33.67 -25.69
CA GLU A 140 4.31 34.31 -26.99
C GLU A 140 5.34 33.92 -28.04
N HIS A 141 6.14 32.86 -27.87
CA HIS A 141 7.09 32.55 -28.97
C HIS A 141 7.47 31.07 -29.12
N TRP A 142 6.51 30.22 -29.42
CA TRP A 142 6.83 28.92 -30.02
C TRP A 142 5.86 28.66 -31.18
N ASP A 143 6.28 29.09 -32.37
CA ASP A 143 5.71 28.65 -33.64
C ASP A 143 5.92 27.14 -33.78
N ASP A 144 4.83 26.42 -34.08
CA ASP A 144 4.73 24.97 -34.28
C ASP A 144 5.40 24.47 -35.59
N GLU A 145 6.30 25.24 -36.16
CA GLU A 145 6.98 24.89 -37.40
C GLU A 145 8.50 24.86 -37.17
N ASP A 146 9.08 23.70 -37.00
CA ASP A 146 10.46 23.32 -37.32
C ASP A 146 11.03 22.20 -36.42
N TRP A 147 10.41 21.03 -36.43
CA TRP A 147 11.13 19.78 -36.16
C TRP A 147 10.77 18.77 -37.24
N GLU A 148 11.46 18.89 -38.39
CA GLU A 148 11.59 17.78 -39.32
C GLU A 148 12.50 16.72 -38.69
N ASP A 149 11.93 15.57 -38.33
CA ASP A 149 12.62 14.38 -37.87
C ASP A 149 13.50 13.80 -38.99
N GLU A 150 14.76 14.16 -39.01
CA GLU A 150 15.79 13.58 -39.92
C GLU A 150 16.44 12.28 -39.37
N ASP A 151 15.82 11.56 -38.44
CA ASP A 151 16.26 10.22 -38.02
C ASP A 151 15.09 9.21 -37.86
N ALA A 152 14.13 9.26 -38.77
CA ALA A 152 13.14 8.19 -38.87
C ALA A 152 13.77 6.94 -39.50
N LEU A 153 14.10 5.96 -38.67
CA LEU A 153 14.37 4.60 -39.15
C LEU A 153 13.11 4.05 -39.85
N PRO A 154 13.24 3.35 -40.97
CA PRO A 154 12.11 2.87 -41.73
C PRO A 154 11.47 1.69 -40.97
N PHE A 155 10.45 1.95 -40.19
CA PHE A 155 9.55 0.89 -39.73
C PHE A 155 8.46 0.71 -40.80
N GLY A 156 8.56 -0.43 -41.48
CA GLY A 156 7.47 -0.94 -42.29
C GLY A 156 6.38 -1.50 -41.39
N ASP A 157 5.17 -1.41 -41.91
CA ASP A 157 3.91 -1.95 -41.44
C ASP A 157 3.32 -1.27 -40.19
N GLU A 158 2.07 -0.81 -40.37
CA GLU A 158 1.23 -0.30 -39.27
C GLU A 158 1.20 -1.36 -38.16
N PRO A 159 1.40 -0.97 -36.88
CA PRO A 159 1.32 -1.93 -35.79
C PRO A 159 -0.11 -2.49 -35.74
N GLU A 160 -0.25 -3.80 -35.93
CA GLU A 160 -1.50 -4.50 -35.64
C GLU A 160 -1.90 -4.14 -34.21
N GLU A 161 -3.16 -3.73 -34.01
CA GLU A 161 -3.72 -3.42 -32.69
C GLU A 161 -3.49 -4.62 -31.77
N MET A 162 -2.51 -4.52 -30.87
CA MET A 162 -2.27 -5.52 -29.83
C MET A 162 -3.52 -5.61 -28.95
N ASN A 163 -4.12 -6.78 -28.90
CA ASN A 163 -5.24 -7.02 -28.00
C ASN A 163 -4.74 -7.14 -26.54
N GLU A 164 -5.68 -7.01 -25.60
CA GLU A 164 -5.40 -7.06 -24.16
C GLU A 164 -4.69 -8.37 -23.71
N GLU A 165 -4.92 -9.49 -24.42
CA GLU A 165 -4.25 -10.77 -24.18
C GLU A 165 -2.79 -10.76 -24.65
N GLU A 166 -2.47 -10.07 -25.74
CA GLU A 166 -1.09 -9.94 -26.25
C GLU A 166 -0.25 -9.00 -25.37
N LEU A 167 -0.86 -7.91 -24.88
CA LEU A 167 -0.20 -6.98 -23.93
C LEU A 167 0.14 -7.70 -22.61
N LEU A 168 -0.77 -8.49 -22.09
CA LEU A 168 -0.58 -9.31 -20.89
C LEU A 168 0.42 -10.47 -21.15
N ALA A 169 0.43 -11.08 -22.35
CA ALA A 169 1.39 -12.11 -22.71
C ALA A 169 2.83 -11.60 -22.76
N MET A 170 3.04 -10.31 -23.06
CA MET A 170 4.37 -9.67 -23.02
C MET A 170 4.91 -9.51 -21.61
N THR A 171 4.05 -9.42 -20.58
CA THR A 171 4.49 -9.31 -19.18
C THR A 171 4.92 -10.64 -18.56
N GLY A 172 4.65 -11.78 -19.21
CA GLY A 172 5.02 -13.12 -18.71
C GLY A 172 4.32 -13.57 -17.42
N LEU A 173 3.44 -12.74 -16.87
CA LEU A 173 2.85 -12.90 -15.52
C LEU A 173 1.45 -13.52 -15.53
N HIS A 174 1.05 -14.22 -16.59
CA HIS A 174 -0.33 -14.69 -16.74
C HIS A 174 -0.77 -15.76 -15.75
N MET A 175 0.15 -16.61 -15.33
CA MET A 175 -0.20 -17.76 -14.51
C MET A 175 0.80 -17.92 -13.37
N ILE A 176 0.30 -17.93 -12.16
CA ILE A 176 1.06 -18.29 -10.96
C ILE A 176 0.99 -19.81 -10.80
N GLU A 177 2.14 -20.45 -10.67
CA GLU A 177 2.21 -21.87 -10.36
C GLU A 177 2.00 -22.11 -8.86
N VAL A 178 1.30 -23.19 -8.53
CA VAL A 178 1.05 -23.59 -7.14
C VAL A 178 1.76 -24.92 -6.88
N ASP A 179 2.71 -24.92 -5.95
CA ASP A 179 3.44 -26.11 -5.53
C ASP A 179 3.16 -26.46 -4.07
N VAL A 180 3.67 -27.56 -3.61
CA VAL A 180 3.55 -28.00 -2.21
C VAL A 180 4.91 -27.94 -1.56
N LEU A 181 4.98 -27.26 -0.44
CA LEU A 181 6.19 -27.21 0.37
C LEU A 181 6.63 -28.63 0.79
N ASP A 182 7.94 -28.87 0.74
CA ASP A 182 8.57 -30.11 1.14
C ASP A 182 8.30 -30.49 2.60
N GLU A 183 8.63 -31.73 2.97
CA GLU A 183 8.28 -32.35 4.27
C GLU A 183 8.72 -31.61 5.54
N GLY A 184 9.53 -30.56 5.42
CA GLY A 184 10.10 -29.80 6.54
C GLY A 184 9.23 -28.62 7.01
N GLU A 185 8.42 -28.03 6.13
CA GLU A 185 7.64 -26.84 6.48
C GLU A 185 6.24 -27.22 6.97
N LYS A 186 6.03 -26.96 8.24
CA LYS A 186 4.76 -27.19 8.91
C LYS A 186 4.10 -25.86 9.24
N MET A 187 2.77 -25.83 9.23
CA MET A 187 1.97 -24.68 9.64
C MET A 187 2.43 -24.08 10.97
N GLU A 188 2.74 -24.91 11.98
CA GLU A 188 3.21 -24.44 13.28
C GLU A 188 4.57 -23.72 13.24
N ASN A 189 5.44 -24.01 12.28
CA ASN A 189 6.72 -23.31 12.14
C ASN A 189 6.49 -21.91 11.56
N MET A 190 5.64 -21.81 10.56
CA MET A 190 5.27 -20.53 9.94
C MET A 190 4.52 -19.63 10.94
N LEU A 191 3.55 -20.18 11.66
CA LEU A 191 2.86 -19.47 12.74
C LEU A 191 3.82 -18.99 13.84
N ALA A 192 4.89 -19.72 14.13
CA ALA A 192 5.86 -19.34 15.16
C ALA A 192 6.73 -18.13 14.78
N ASP A 193 6.70 -17.68 13.52
CA ASP A 193 7.36 -16.46 13.06
C ASP A 193 6.52 -15.20 13.31
N HIS A 194 5.22 -15.34 13.58
CA HIS A 194 4.36 -14.24 14.01
C HIS A 194 4.72 -13.75 15.41
N ASP A 195 4.41 -12.50 15.69
CA ASP A 195 4.56 -11.96 17.04
C ASP A 195 3.50 -12.50 18.01
N VAL A 196 3.67 -12.19 19.30
CA VAL A 196 2.78 -12.72 20.35
C VAL A 196 1.38 -12.11 20.23
N GLU A 197 1.25 -10.87 19.80
CA GLU A 197 -0.01 -10.14 19.70
C GLU A 197 -0.84 -10.70 18.55
N GLU A 198 -0.23 -10.95 17.40
CA GLU A 198 -0.88 -11.62 16.27
C GLU A 198 -1.39 -13.03 16.64
N LEU A 199 -0.55 -13.82 17.31
CA LEU A 199 -0.96 -15.15 17.77
C LEU A 199 -2.07 -15.10 18.82
N GLN A 200 -2.12 -14.06 19.66
CA GLN A 200 -3.21 -13.85 20.62
C GLN A 200 -4.54 -13.62 19.90
N VAL A 201 -4.57 -12.79 18.87
CA VAL A 201 -5.78 -12.57 18.04
C VAL A 201 -6.26 -13.89 17.44
N LEU A 202 -5.37 -14.69 16.87
CA LEU A 202 -5.73 -16.00 16.31
C LEU A 202 -6.29 -16.95 17.40
N MET A 203 -5.70 -16.97 18.59
CA MET A 203 -6.17 -17.79 19.71
C MET A 203 -7.56 -17.33 20.23
N GLU A 204 -7.79 -16.01 20.28
CA GLU A 204 -9.08 -15.45 20.69
C GLU A 204 -10.19 -15.87 19.73
N VAL A 205 -9.97 -15.76 18.42
CA VAL A 205 -10.94 -16.20 17.39
C VAL A 205 -11.24 -17.71 17.49
N LEU A 206 -10.24 -18.50 17.87
CA LEU A 206 -10.38 -19.95 18.10
C LEU A 206 -10.96 -20.32 19.46
N GLU A 207 -11.21 -19.32 20.34
CA GLU A 207 -11.67 -19.55 21.72
C GLU A 207 -10.68 -20.42 22.53
N ILE A 208 -9.38 -20.36 22.22
CA ILE A 208 -8.32 -21.06 22.96
C ILE A 208 -8.02 -20.26 24.23
N ALA A 209 -8.16 -20.90 25.40
CA ALA A 209 -7.90 -20.24 26.67
C ALA A 209 -6.42 -19.83 26.80
N GLU A 210 -6.18 -18.54 27.09
CA GLU A 210 -4.84 -18.06 27.43
C GLU A 210 -4.35 -18.67 28.75
N GLU A 211 -3.22 -19.33 28.73
CA GLU A 211 -2.44 -19.54 29.94
C GLU A 211 -1.69 -18.24 30.25
N GLN A 212 -2.10 -17.47 31.25
CA GLN A 212 -1.44 -16.24 31.67
C GLN A 212 0.05 -16.49 31.92
N PRO A 213 0.95 -15.70 31.34
CA PRO A 213 2.38 -15.83 31.63
C PRO A 213 2.66 -15.40 33.07
N GLU A 214 3.07 -16.33 33.92
CA GLU A 214 3.59 -16.00 35.25
C GLU A 214 4.87 -15.15 35.13
N THR A 215 4.78 -13.90 35.62
CA THR A 215 5.82 -12.99 36.11
C THR A 215 7.12 -12.71 35.33
N GLN A 216 7.43 -11.44 35.39
CA GLN A 216 8.50 -10.62 34.85
C GLN A 216 9.93 -11.04 35.20
N GLU A 217 10.57 -12.03 34.57
CA GLU A 217 12.02 -12.07 34.49
C GLU A 217 12.49 -13.02 33.36
N GLY A 218 13.18 -12.48 32.34
CA GLY A 218 13.79 -13.27 31.25
C GLY A 218 13.22 -13.04 29.84
N LYS A 219 12.96 -11.81 29.43
CA LYS A 219 12.07 -11.41 28.35
C LYS A 219 12.36 -11.90 26.90
N ARG A 220 13.58 -12.24 26.48
CA ARG A 220 13.83 -12.63 25.06
C ARG A 220 13.82 -14.13 24.76
N LYS A 221 14.29 -14.97 25.68
CA LYS A 221 14.26 -16.45 25.49
C LYS A 221 12.87 -17.06 25.80
N LYS A 222 12.10 -16.40 26.68
CA LYS A 222 10.71 -16.81 26.99
C LYS A 222 9.73 -16.46 25.85
N GLY A 223 9.92 -15.35 25.10
CA GLY A 223 9.08 -14.95 23.98
C GLY A 223 9.01 -16.02 22.89
N LYS A 224 10.13 -16.44 22.34
CA LYS A 224 10.18 -17.47 21.29
C LYS A 224 9.61 -18.84 21.71
N ALA A 225 9.76 -19.21 23.00
CA ALA A 225 9.17 -20.45 23.49
C ALA A 225 7.64 -20.33 23.65
N LEU A 226 7.15 -19.14 24.00
CA LEU A 226 5.72 -18.83 24.06
C LEU A 226 5.11 -18.82 22.66
N GLN A 227 5.72 -18.11 21.70
CA GLN A 227 5.29 -18.10 20.30
C GLN A 227 5.15 -19.51 19.73
N LYS A 228 6.18 -20.36 19.91
CA LYS A 228 6.12 -21.76 19.46
C LYS A 228 5.00 -22.56 20.14
N LYS A 229 4.74 -22.31 21.43
CA LYS A 229 3.65 -22.98 22.16
C LYS A 229 2.30 -22.54 21.59
N MET A 230 2.10 -21.25 21.42
CA MET A 230 0.86 -20.68 20.86
C MET A 230 0.62 -21.18 19.43
N ALA A 231 1.63 -21.12 18.57
CA ALA A 231 1.60 -21.63 17.21
C ALA A 231 1.20 -23.12 17.16
N ALA A 232 1.80 -23.94 18.03
CA ALA A 232 1.45 -25.36 18.11
C ALA A 232 0.00 -25.58 18.57
N GLN A 233 -0.50 -24.81 19.54
CA GLN A 233 -1.87 -24.90 20.00
C GLN A 233 -2.88 -24.51 18.91
N ILE A 234 -2.60 -23.42 18.17
CA ILE A 234 -3.41 -22.98 17.02
C ILE A 234 -3.46 -24.08 15.96
N ALA A 235 -2.28 -24.57 15.55
CA ALA A 235 -2.18 -25.61 14.53
C ALA A 235 -2.89 -26.92 14.94
N GLU A 236 -2.77 -27.35 16.20
CA GLU A 236 -3.43 -28.55 16.72
C GLU A 236 -4.95 -28.36 16.73
N THR A 237 -5.43 -27.20 17.17
CA THR A 237 -6.87 -26.87 17.19
C THR A 237 -7.47 -26.87 15.78
N LEU A 238 -6.80 -26.25 14.82
CA LEU A 238 -7.26 -26.24 13.43
C LEU A 238 -7.25 -27.63 12.80
N ARG A 239 -6.22 -28.45 13.05
CA ARG A 239 -6.19 -29.85 12.58
C ARG A 239 -7.31 -30.70 13.19
N ALA A 240 -7.63 -30.48 14.47
CA ALA A 240 -8.73 -31.18 15.13
C ALA A 240 -10.11 -30.72 14.64
N HIS A 241 -10.23 -29.46 14.30
CA HIS A 241 -11.49 -28.80 13.91
C HIS A 241 -11.33 -27.95 12.64
N PRO A 242 -11.10 -28.56 11.46
CA PRO A 242 -10.86 -27.83 10.21
C PRO A 242 -11.94 -26.82 9.83
N ALA A 243 -13.20 -27.08 10.21
CA ALA A 243 -14.32 -26.17 9.96
C ALA A 243 -14.13 -24.76 10.60
N LEU A 244 -13.26 -24.64 11.61
CA LEU A 244 -12.94 -23.35 12.22
C LEU A 244 -12.19 -22.39 11.26
N LEU A 245 -11.55 -22.92 10.21
CA LEU A 245 -10.93 -22.08 9.19
C LEU A 245 -11.90 -21.09 8.54
N GLU A 246 -13.20 -21.45 8.45
CA GLU A 246 -14.22 -20.55 7.90
C GLU A 246 -14.38 -19.26 8.74
N ARG A 247 -13.97 -19.26 10.02
CA ARG A 247 -13.98 -18.05 10.89
C ARG A 247 -12.91 -17.03 10.52
N PHE A 248 -11.84 -17.46 9.85
CA PHE A 248 -10.74 -16.60 9.44
C PHE A 248 -10.80 -16.21 7.98
N MET A 249 -11.08 -17.18 7.12
CA MET A 249 -10.96 -17.03 5.68
C MET A 249 -12.30 -16.83 4.99
N GLY A 250 -13.41 -16.86 5.74
CA GLY A 250 -14.72 -16.88 5.14
C GLY A 250 -14.94 -18.07 4.19
N ALA A 251 -16.03 -18.02 3.47
CA ALA A 251 -16.33 -19.05 2.47
C ALA A 251 -15.52 -18.82 1.18
N SER A 252 -15.22 -17.57 0.83
CA SER A 252 -14.39 -17.23 -0.35
C SER A 252 -13.00 -17.79 -0.23
N GLY A 253 -12.33 -17.60 0.93
CA GLY A 253 -11.00 -18.14 1.17
C GLY A 253 -10.97 -19.68 1.17
N ILE A 254 -11.99 -20.33 1.71
CA ILE A 254 -12.11 -21.80 1.62
C ILE A 254 -12.29 -22.28 0.16
N CYS A 255 -13.11 -21.57 -0.62
CA CYS A 255 -13.27 -21.87 -2.04
C CYS A 255 -11.95 -21.68 -2.82
N LEU A 256 -11.20 -20.62 -2.52
CA LEU A 256 -9.88 -20.38 -3.09
C LEU A 256 -8.89 -21.49 -2.72
N LEU A 257 -8.81 -21.85 -1.43
CA LEU A 257 -7.95 -22.94 -0.96
C LEU A 257 -8.23 -24.25 -1.72
N LYS A 258 -9.50 -24.62 -1.89
CA LYS A 258 -9.91 -25.79 -2.67
C LYS A 258 -9.46 -25.68 -4.14
N LYS A 259 -9.63 -24.51 -4.75
CA LYS A 259 -9.21 -24.24 -6.14
C LYS A 259 -7.70 -24.40 -6.30
N LEU A 260 -6.90 -23.73 -5.46
CA LEU A 260 -5.44 -23.81 -5.48
C LEU A 260 -4.93 -25.24 -5.28
N ALA A 261 -5.53 -25.97 -4.33
CA ALA A 261 -5.15 -27.36 -4.05
C ALA A 261 -5.45 -28.30 -5.24
N LYS A 262 -6.50 -28.02 -6.02
CA LYS A 262 -6.94 -28.84 -7.15
C LYS A 262 -6.24 -28.46 -8.44
N ASP A 263 -6.32 -27.20 -8.84
CA ASP A 263 -5.93 -26.75 -10.19
C ASP A 263 -4.43 -26.51 -10.31
N ARG A 264 -3.75 -26.27 -9.19
CA ARG A 264 -2.30 -26.01 -9.12
C ARG A 264 -1.83 -24.81 -9.95
N LYS A 265 -2.74 -23.94 -10.31
CA LYS A 265 -2.50 -22.73 -11.07
C LYS A 265 -3.49 -21.65 -10.66
N LEU A 266 -3.02 -20.41 -10.67
CA LEU A 266 -3.85 -19.24 -10.41
C LEU A 266 -3.53 -18.18 -11.46
N ASP A 267 -4.56 -17.59 -12.07
CA ASP A 267 -4.40 -16.44 -12.95
C ASP A 267 -4.08 -15.20 -12.11
N LEU A 268 -3.13 -14.40 -12.56
CA LEU A 268 -2.72 -13.17 -11.86
C LEU A 268 -3.92 -12.23 -11.63
N LYS A 269 -4.86 -12.15 -12.59
CA LYS A 269 -6.11 -11.37 -12.43
C LYS A 269 -6.95 -11.87 -11.26
N GLU A 270 -7.03 -13.18 -11.08
CA GLU A 270 -7.74 -13.78 -9.94
C GLU A 270 -6.99 -13.57 -8.62
N CYS A 271 -5.64 -13.58 -8.66
CA CYS A 271 -4.80 -13.28 -7.50
C CYS A 271 -5.03 -11.87 -6.94
N LEU A 272 -5.17 -10.87 -7.81
CA LEU A 272 -5.44 -9.49 -7.40
C LEU A 272 -6.80 -9.33 -6.72
N LEU A 273 -7.80 -10.09 -7.18
CA LEU A 273 -9.14 -10.09 -6.58
C LEU A 273 -9.17 -10.78 -5.21
N GLU A 274 -8.34 -11.80 -5.04
CA GLU A 274 -8.34 -12.70 -3.89
C GLU A 274 -7.10 -12.48 -2.99
N ARG A 275 -6.47 -11.28 -3.07
CA ARG A 275 -5.26 -10.94 -2.31
C ARG A 275 -5.41 -11.06 -0.80
N TYR A 276 -6.58 -10.76 -0.28
CA TYR A 276 -6.87 -10.82 1.15
C TYR A 276 -6.97 -12.27 1.63
N GLU A 277 -7.64 -13.12 0.87
CA GLU A 277 -7.73 -14.55 1.13
C GLU A 277 -6.35 -15.21 1.10
N LEU A 278 -5.49 -14.81 0.16
CA LEU A 278 -4.09 -15.26 0.10
C LEU A 278 -3.28 -14.74 1.29
N GLY A 279 -3.46 -13.47 1.67
CA GLY A 279 -2.85 -12.89 2.86
C GLY A 279 -3.23 -13.66 4.13
N MET A 280 -4.51 -14.00 4.31
CA MET A 280 -4.97 -14.79 5.44
C MET A 280 -4.44 -16.24 5.38
N MET A 281 -4.32 -16.87 4.21
CA MET A 281 -3.66 -18.17 4.10
C MET A 281 -2.21 -18.11 4.53
N ASN A 282 -1.50 -17.03 4.19
CA ASN A 282 -0.12 -16.82 4.63
C ASN A 282 -0.06 -16.62 6.16
N ALA A 283 -0.91 -15.77 6.72
CA ALA A 283 -0.99 -15.52 8.15
C ALA A 283 -1.33 -16.78 8.97
N LEU A 284 -2.14 -17.68 8.42
CA LEU A 284 -2.44 -18.98 9.04
C LEU A 284 -1.37 -20.05 8.80
N GLY A 285 -0.28 -19.75 8.10
CA GLY A 285 0.74 -20.72 7.75
C GLY A 285 0.26 -21.79 6.77
N LEU A 286 -0.71 -21.47 5.92
CA LEU A 286 -1.25 -22.39 4.91
C LEU A 286 -0.58 -22.22 3.54
N ALA A 287 -0.13 -21.00 3.22
CA ALA A 287 0.50 -20.67 1.95
C ALA A 287 1.72 -19.77 2.17
N VAL A 288 2.72 -19.89 1.29
CA VAL A 288 3.85 -18.96 1.16
C VAL A 288 3.80 -18.36 -0.24
N LEU A 289 3.92 -17.04 -0.31
CA LEU A 289 4.05 -16.31 -1.56
C LEU A 289 5.54 -16.06 -1.81
N GLU A 290 6.08 -16.52 -2.92
CA GLU A 290 7.45 -16.25 -3.34
C GLU A 290 7.42 -15.34 -4.57
N GLU A 291 8.02 -14.17 -4.45
CA GLU A 291 8.19 -13.21 -5.56
C GLU A 291 9.34 -13.68 -6.46
N ALA A 292 9.08 -14.67 -7.29
CA ALA A 292 9.95 -15.07 -8.38
C ALA A 292 9.41 -14.51 -9.72
N GLU A 293 10.24 -14.44 -10.75
CA GLU A 293 9.76 -14.15 -12.11
C GLU A 293 8.64 -15.13 -12.50
N GLY A 294 7.39 -14.66 -12.48
CA GLY A 294 6.19 -15.46 -12.72
C GLY A 294 5.36 -15.80 -11.48
N GLY A 295 5.86 -15.56 -10.27
CA GLY A 295 5.19 -15.84 -8.98
C GLY A 295 4.94 -17.33 -8.73
N ILE A 296 5.23 -17.79 -7.51
CA ILE A 296 4.91 -19.16 -7.09
C ILE A 296 4.20 -19.09 -5.72
N ILE A 297 3.10 -19.81 -5.61
CA ILE A 297 2.41 -20.03 -4.34
C ILE A 297 2.74 -21.43 -3.84
N TYR A 298 3.29 -21.54 -2.65
CA TYR A 298 3.53 -22.82 -2.01
C TYR A 298 2.44 -23.08 -0.97
N LEU A 299 1.70 -24.18 -1.13
CA LEU A 299 0.75 -24.66 -0.13
C LEU A 299 1.42 -25.62 0.83
N THR A 300 1.16 -25.48 2.13
CA THR A 300 1.60 -26.46 3.14
C THR A 300 0.79 -27.76 3.02
N ARG A 301 1.31 -28.83 3.63
CA ARG A 301 0.56 -30.10 3.70
C ARG A 301 -0.73 -29.98 4.52
N ASP A 302 -0.72 -29.11 5.52
CA ASP A 302 -1.93 -28.81 6.30
C ASP A 302 -2.99 -28.17 5.41
N ALA A 303 -2.61 -27.20 4.55
CA ALA A 303 -3.49 -26.59 3.56
C ALA A 303 -4.13 -27.64 2.64
N MET A 304 -3.33 -28.57 2.13
CA MET A 304 -3.82 -29.68 1.30
C MET A 304 -4.82 -30.58 2.06
N SER A 305 -4.53 -30.85 3.34
CA SER A 305 -5.41 -31.66 4.18
C SER A 305 -6.73 -30.96 4.48
N PHE A 306 -6.70 -29.64 4.68
CA PHE A 306 -7.92 -28.84 4.88
C PHE A 306 -8.75 -28.73 3.60
N ALA A 307 -8.13 -28.51 2.45
CA ALA A 307 -8.81 -28.53 1.17
C ALA A 307 -9.55 -29.87 0.94
N ASP A 308 -8.88 -30.98 1.23
CA ASP A 308 -9.44 -32.34 1.17
C ASP A 308 -10.62 -32.54 2.14
N PHE A 309 -10.54 -31.96 3.35
CA PHE A 309 -11.64 -31.98 4.31
C PHE A 309 -12.88 -31.28 3.72
N PHE A 310 -12.76 -30.04 3.26
CA PHE A 310 -13.86 -29.26 2.71
C PHE A 310 -14.40 -29.83 1.38
N GLU A 311 -13.62 -30.60 0.66
CA GLU A 311 -14.11 -31.29 -0.54
C GLU A 311 -15.00 -32.50 -0.17
N LYS A 312 -14.72 -33.16 0.95
CA LYS A 312 -15.41 -34.39 1.39
C LYS A 312 -16.61 -34.16 2.30
N ASP A 313 -16.68 -33.01 2.98
CA ASP A 313 -17.74 -32.72 3.98
C ASP A 313 -19.10 -32.43 3.38
N GLY A 314 -19.20 -32.28 2.05
CA GLY A 314 -20.43 -32.01 1.33
C GLY A 314 -20.95 -30.56 1.44
N SER A 315 -20.16 -29.65 2.00
CA SER A 315 -20.52 -28.23 2.17
C SER A 315 -20.34 -27.37 0.91
N GLY A 316 -19.84 -27.93 -0.20
CA GLY A 316 -19.42 -27.20 -1.39
C GLY A 316 -20.44 -26.17 -1.88
N SER A 317 -21.71 -26.59 -2.07
CA SER A 317 -22.75 -25.69 -2.57
C SER A 317 -23.09 -24.55 -1.59
N ARG A 318 -23.06 -24.83 -0.27
CA ARG A 318 -23.26 -23.83 0.79
C ARG A 318 -22.12 -22.80 0.81
N LEU A 319 -20.89 -23.28 0.69
CA LEU A 319 -19.71 -22.42 0.65
C LEU A 319 -19.70 -21.52 -0.58
N GLU A 320 -20.03 -22.05 -1.76
CA GLU A 320 -20.13 -21.26 -2.99
C GLU A 320 -21.20 -20.16 -2.90
N GLU A 321 -22.38 -20.49 -2.35
CA GLU A 321 -23.44 -19.49 -2.11
C GLU A 321 -22.97 -18.40 -1.16
N LYS A 322 -22.36 -18.78 -0.02
CA LYS A 322 -21.85 -17.82 0.96
C LYS A 322 -20.69 -16.98 0.40
N ALA A 323 -19.76 -17.57 -0.33
CA ALA A 323 -18.69 -16.87 -1.03
C ALA A 323 -19.25 -15.86 -2.06
N GLY A 324 -20.35 -16.19 -2.74
CA GLY A 324 -21.06 -15.25 -3.60
C GLY A 324 -21.63 -14.04 -2.86
N LYS A 325 -22.12 -14.23 -1.64
CA LYS A 325 -22.58 -13.14 -0.76
C LYS A 325 -21.41 -12.27 -0.29
N GLU A 326 -20.31 -12.88 0.14
CA GLU A 326 -19.08 -12.20 0.55
C GLU A 326 -18.51 -11.34 -0.58
N ARG A 327 -18.39 -11.89 -1.79
CA ARG A 327 -17.93 -11.15 -2.97
C ARG A 327 -18.84 -9.97 -3.32
N LEU A 328 -20.16 -10.14 -3.21
CA LEU A 328 -21.10 -9.04 -3.47
C LEU A 328 -20.94 -7.91 -2.45
N ILE A 329 -20.82 -8.22 -1.17
CA ILE A 329 -20.59 -7.23 -0.11
C ILE A 329 -19.27 -6.49 -0.38
N ALA A 330 -18.20 -7.24 -0.67
CA ALA A 330 -16.90 -6.68 -1.00
C ALA A 330 -16.97 -5.75 -2.23
N ALA A 331 -17.70 -6.15 -3.27
CA ALA A 331 -17.89 -5.34 -4.47
C ALA A 331 -18.63 -4.03 -4.18
N VAL A 332 -19.65 -4.07 -3.33
CA VAL A 332 -20.38 -2.86 -2.92
C VAL A 332 -19.47 -1.91 -2.14
N ILE A 333 -18.79 -2.42 -1.10
CA ILE A 333 -17.89 -1.58 -0.28
C ILE A 333 -16.79 -0.98 -1.14
N ARG A 334 -16.15 -1.78 -2.00
CA ARG A 334 -15.05 -1.31 -2.86
C ARG A 334 -15.52 -0.25 -3.88
N PHE A 335 -16.77 -0.33 -4.34
CA PHE A 335 -17.28 0.65 -5.29
C PHE A 335 -17.59 2.01 -4.65
N TYR A 336 -18.14 2.01 -3.42
CA TYR A 336 -18.52 3.23 -2.73
C TYR A 336 -17.48 3.69 -1.69
N GLU A 337 -16.50 2.85 -1.38
CA GLU A 337 -15.36 3.00 -0.48
C GLU A 337 -15.73 3.25 0.98
N VAL A 338 -16.74 4.07 1.25
CA VAL A 338 -17.24 4.35 2.60
C VAL A 338 -18.77 4.30 2.58
N MET A 339 -19.38 3.54 3.49
CA MET A 339 -20.83 3.40 3.56
C MET A 339 -21.31 3.16 4.99
N GLU A 340 -22.51 3.66 5.32
CA GLU A 340 -23.21 3.32 6.56
C GLU A 340 -23.54 1.82 6.56
N ALA A 341 -23.29 1.14 7.69
CA ALA A 341 -23.48 -0.31 7.81
C ALA A 341 -24.93 -0.75 7.52
N ASP A 342 -25.91 0.04 7.95
CA ASP A 342 -27.32 -0.25 7.71
C ASP A 342 -27.69 -0.03 6.23
N ARG A 343 -27.11 1.01 5.60
CA ARG A 343 -27.35 1.29 4.18
C ARG A 343 -26.72 0.21 3.29
N LEU A 344 -25.53 -0.25 3.66
CA LEU A 344 -24.88 -1.39 2.98
C LEU A 344 -25.75 -2.64 3.08
N TYR A 345 -26.28 -2.96 4.27
CA TYR A 345 -27.16 -4.11 4.45
C TYR A 345 -28.43 -4.00 3.59
N GLU A 346 -29.10 -2.85 3.58
CA GLU A 346 -30.28 -2.62 2.73
C GLU A 346 -29.97 -2.81 1.23
N MET A 347 -28.85 -2.22 0.77
CA MET A 347 -28.42 -2.35 -0.64
C MET A 347 -28.08 -3.80 -0.97
N PHE A 348 -27.35 -4.49 -0.10
CA PHE A 348 -27.02 -5.89 -0.27
C PHE A 348 -28.28 -6.78 -0.34
N CYS A 349 -29.26 -6.56 0.54
CA CYS A 349 -30.55 -7.30 0.49
C CYS A 349 -31.29 -7.07 -0.83
N GLY A 350 -31.27 -5.83 -1.35
CA GLY A 350 -31.86 -5.52 -2.65
C GLY A 350 -31.19 -6.23 -3.81
N LEU A 351 -29.86 -6.33 -3.78
CA LEU A 351 -29.05 -6.95 -4.83
C LEU A 351 -29.04 -8.49 -4.76
N SER A 352 -29.14 -9.06 -3.56
CA SER A 352 -29.16 -10.51 -3.32
C SER A 352 -30.56 -11.16 -3.38
N GLY A 353 -31.61 -10.37 -3.56
CA GLY A 353 -32.99 -10.86 -3.56
C GLY A 353 -33.57 -11.12 -2.16
N GLY A 354 -32.95 -10.58 -1.11
CA GLY A 354 -33.42 -10.67 0.27
C GLY A 354 -33.10 -12.01 0.99
N GLU A 355 -32.17 -12.78 0.49
CA GLU A 355 -31.82 -14.13 0.98
C GLU A 355 -30.79 -14.14 2.14
N CYS A 356 -30.44 -13.01 2.74
CA CYS A 356 -29.48 -12.95 3.85
C CYS A 356 -30.09 -12.28 5.09
N GLY A 357 -30.01 -12.97 6.23
CA GLY A 357 -30.37 -12.37 7.50
C GLY A 357 -29.31 -11.43 8.05
N ARG A 358 -29.69 -10.46 8.90
CA ARG A 358 -28.74 -9.50 9.49
C ARG A 358 -27.60 -10.19 10.22
N GLN A 359 -27.86 -11.24 10.98
CA GLN A 359 -26.82 -11.98 11.70
C GLN A 359 -25.79 -12.65 10.77
N GLU A 360 -26.24 -13.16 9.62
CA GLU A 360 -25.34 -13.72 8.61
C GLU A 360 -24.48 -12.62 7.98
N PHE A 361 -25.10 -11.48 7.64
CA PHE A 361 -24.39 -10.31 7.12
C PHE A 361 -23.33 -9.81 8.12
N ASP A 362 -23.70 -9.60 9.38
CA ASP A 362 -22.76 -9.14 10.41
C ASP A 362 -21.61 -10.15 10.60
N GLY A 363 -21.87 -11.45 10.50
CA GLY A 363 -20.84 -12.48 10.54
C GLY A 363 -19.89 -12.43 9.34
N ILE A 364 -20.37 -12.06 8.15
CA ILE A 364 -19.52 -11.85 6.97
C ILE A 364 -18.63 -10.62 7.19
N ILE A 365 -19.20 -9.51 7.68
CA ILE A 365 -18.44 -8.29 7.97
C ILE A 365 -17.32 -8.58 8.97
N SER A 366 -17.61 -9.33 10.06
CA SER A 366 -16.59 -9.67 11.07
C SER A 366 -15.41 -10.46 10.48
N VAL A 367 -15.65 -11.34 9.51
CA VAL A 367 -14.56 -12.04 8.80
C VAL A 367 -13.77 -11.05 7.93
N MET A 368 -14.46 -10.15 7.21
CA MET A 368 -13.82 -9.16 6.37
C MET A 368 -12.98 -8.15 7.17
N GLU A 369 -13.38 -7.82 8.40
CA GLU A 369 -12.57 -7.02 9.33
C GLU A 369 -11.30 -7.77 9.75
N LEU A 370 -11.42 -9.05 10.08
CA LEU A 370 -10.28 -9.89 10.45
C LEU A 370 -9.27 -10.03 9.30
N GLU A 371 -9.77 -10.06 8.06
CA GLU A 371 -8.95 -10.09 6.84
C GLU A 371 -8.41 -8.69 6.44
N TYR A 372 -8.64 -7.65 7.22
CA TYR A 372 -8.31 -6.26 6.90
C TYR A 372 -8.88 -5.75 5.57
N ARG A 373 -9.97 -6.36 5.09
CA ARG A 373 -10.69 -5.91 3.87
C ARG A 373 -11.60 -4.73 4.12
N VAL A 374 -12.01 -4.58 5.36
CA VAL A 374 -12.96 -3.57 5.81
C VAL A 374 -12.54 -3.08 7.18
N LEU A 375 -12.60 -1.78 7.39
CA LEU A 375 -12.49 -1.14 8.70
C LEU A 375 -13.87 -0.65 9.14
N CYS A 376 -14.21 -0.88 10.41
CA CYS A 376 -15.39 -0.31 11.05
C CYS A 376 -15.02 0.90 11.90
N PHE A 377 -15.82 1.95 11.82
CA PHE A 377 -15.67 3.10 12.71
C PHE A 377 -17.03 3.76 13.01
N GLU A 378 -17.12 4.45 14.14
CA GLU A 378 -18.33 5.17 14.54
C GLU A 378 -18.16 6.68 14.30
N LYS A 379 -19.15 7.31 13.65
CA LYS A 379 -19.30 8.75 13.54
C LYS A 379 -20.75 9.13 13.84
N GLU A 380 -20.98 10.05 14.78
CA GLU A 380 -22.32 10.58 15.13
C GLU A 380 -23.35 9.50 15.53
N LYS A 381 -22.91 8.39 16.14
CA LYS A 381 -23.68 7.20 16.52
C LYS A 381 -24.10 6.30 15.35
N GLU A 382 -23.59 6.53 14.17
CA GLU A 382 -23.72 5.63 13.04
C GLU A 382 -22.42 4.84 12.84
N ILE A 383 -22.55 3.58 12.46
CA ILE A 383 -21.43 2.70 12.13
C ILE A 383 -21.18 2.80 10.63
N TYR A 384 -19.95 3.09 10.28
CA TYR A 384 -19.46 3.14 8.91
C TYR A 384 -18.52 2.00 8.62
N LEU A 385 -18.56 1.53 7.40
CA LEU A 385 -17.65 0.53 6.84
C LEU A 385 -16.86 1.16 5.71
N THR A 386 -15.56 0.88 5.67
CA THR A 386 -14.69 1.37 4.61
C THR A 386 -13.68 0.31 4.18
N CYS A 387 -13.31 0.31 2.91
CA CYS A 387 -12.18 -0.46 2.38
C CYS A 387 -10.91 0.38 2.20
N LEU A 388 -10.91 1.63 2.67
CA LEU A 388 -9.72 2.47 2.73
C LEU A 388 -8.83 2.01 3.88
N ASP A 389 -7.52 2.12 3.72
CA ASP A 389 -6.54 1.64 4.68
C ASP A 389 -6.50 2.52 5.95
N ASP A 390 -7.00 3.78 5.87
CA ASP A 390 -7.05 4.72 7.00
C ASP A 390 -8.47 5.26 7.22
N VAL A 391 -8.92 5.22 8.48
CA VAL A 391 -10.18 5.81 8.94
C VAL A 391 -10.22 7.34 8.71
N ASN A 392 -9.09 8.03 8.76
CA ASN A 392 -9.03 9.46 8.49
C ASN A 392 -9.41 9.79 7.05
N ASP A 393 -8.98 8.98 6.09
CA ASP A 393 -9.36 9.13 4.68
C ASP A 393 -10.86 8.88 4.49
N ALA A 394 -11.41 7.87 5.16
CA ALA A 394 -12.84 7.63 5.16
C ALA A 394 -13.64 8.81 5.74
N GLN A 395 -13.17 9.41 6.84
CA GLN A 395 -13.78 10.61 7.42
C GLN A 395 -13.68 11.83 6.48
N ARG A 396 -12.58 11.96 5.74
CA ARG A 396 -12.40 12.99 4.72
C ARG A 396 -13.40 12.83 3.59
N VAL A 397 -13.59 11.62 3.08
CA VAL A 397 -14.62 11.30 2.09
C VAL A 397 -16.01 11.72 2.59
N LEU A 398 -16.37 11.41 3.85
CA LEU A 398 -17.65 11.81 4.43
C LEU A 398 -17.79 13.34 4.52
N ALA A 399 -16.74 14.06 4.92
CA ALA A 399 -16.75 15.52 4.94
C ALA A 399 -16.96 16.13 3.54
N LEU A 400 -16.34 15.55 2.52
CA LEU A 400 -16.51 15.98 1.13
C LEU A 400 -17.94 15.72 0.63
N ARG A 401 -18.60 14.63 1.04
CA ARG A 401 -20.02 14.39 0.73
C ARG A 401 -20.93 15.50 1.21
N GLU A 402 -20.66 16.06 2.39
CA GLU A 402 -21.39 17.21 2.93
C GLU A 402 -21.11 18.49 2.13
N VAL A 403 -19.84 18.72 1.78
CA VAL A 403 -19.43 19.89 0.98
C VAL A 403 -20.06 19.87 -0.42
N TYR A 404 -20.01 18.74 -1.10
CA TYR A 404 -20.56 18.59 -2.45
C TYR A 404 -22.06 18.40 -2.48
N GLN A 405 -22.72 18.27 -1.32
CA GLN A 405 -24.13 17.92 -1.23
C GLN A 405 -24.48 16.74 -2.14
N ALA A 406 -23.64 15.69 -2.05
CA ALA A 406 -23.75 14.52 -2.90
C ALA A 406 -25.17 13.94 -2.84
N PRO A 407 -25.77 13.55 -3.99
CA PRO A 407 -27.07 12.87 -4.00
C PRO A 407 -27.00 11.54 -3.23
N ASP A 408 -28.14 10.84 -3.09
CA ASP A 408 -28.12 9.49 -2.54
C ASP A 408 -27.24 8.57 -3.41
N TYR A 409 -26.88 7.40 -2.87
CA TYR A 409 -26.01 6.46 -3.56
C TYR A 409 -26.49 6.16 -4.99
N ARG A 410 -25.57 6.25 -5.95
CA ARG A 410 -25.83 5.88 -7.33
C ARG A 410 -26.15 4.39 -7.41
N LEU A 411 -27.38 4.06 -7.79
CA LEU A 411 -27.79 2.67 -7.88
C LEU A 411 -27.07 1.94 -9.02
N LYS A 412 -26.44 0.84 -8.71
CA LYS A 412 -25.78 -0.08 -9.63
C LYS A 412 -26.44 -1.44 -9.58
N THR A 413 -26.42 -2.16 -10.68
CA THR A 413 -26.83 -3.56 -10.72
C THR A 413 -25.73 -4.44 -10.09
N ARG A 414 -26.11 -5.63 -9.60
CA ARG A 414 -25.16 -6.62 -9.12
C ARG A 414 -24.01 -6.86 -10.12
N LYS A 415 -24.35 -7.03 -11.40
CA LYS A 415 -23.36 -7.27 -12.44
C LYS A 415 -22.36 -6.10 -12.59
N GLU A 416 -22.84 -4.86 -12.59
CA GLU A 416 -21.96 -3.70 -12.68
C GLU A 416 -20.99 -3.60 -11.49
N LEU A 417 -21.43 -3.96 -10.28
CA LEU A 417 -20.59 -3.97 -9.09
C LEU A 417 -19.57 -5.10 -9.13
N GLU A 418 -19.98 -6.30 -9.54
CA GLU A 418 -19.07 -7.44 -9.70
C GLU A 418 -18.06 -7.20 -10.85
N ASP A 419 -18.48 -6.59 -11.95
CA ASP A 419 -17.58 -6.19 -13.05
C ASP A 419 -16.60 -5.08 -12.57
N ALA A 420 -17.06 -4.11 -11.77
CA ALA A 420 -16.21 -3.06 -11.20
C ALA A 420 -15.21 -3.61 -10.17
N TYR A 421 -15.60 -4.61 -9.40
CA TYR A 421 -14.71 -5.30 -8.47
C TYR A 421 -13.58 -6.04 -9.20
N GLY A 422 -13.86 -6.55 -10.39
CA GLY A 422 -12.92 -7.25 -11.27
C GLY A 422 -12.21 -6.34 -12.30
N GLU A 423 -11.94 -5.07 -12.03
CA GLU A 423 -11.17 -4.13 -12.88
C GLU A 423 -11.92 -3.43 -14.03
N LYS A 424 -13.21 -3.65 -14.22
CA LYS A 424 -13.92 -3.07 -15.39
C LYS A 424 -14.54 -1.69 -15.20
N ASN A 425 -14.19 -0.98 -14.13
CA ASN A 425 -14.67 0.38 -13.90
C ASN A 425 -13.74 1.43 -14.50
N VAL A 426 -13.12 1.09 -15.63
CA VAL A 426 -12.16 1.95 -16.33
C VAL A 426 -12.94 3.07 -17.04
N PRO A 427 -12.55 4.35 -16.86
CA PRO A 427 -13.10 5.46 -17.61
C PRO A 427 -13.06 5.24 -19.12
N SER A 428 -14.08 5.69 -19.84
CA SER A 428 -14.17 5.49 -21.30
C SER A 428 -13.05 6.19 -22.08
N SER A 429 -12.43 7.23 -21.47
CA SER A 429 -11.29 7.97 -22.01
C SER A 429 -9.93 7.35 -21.63
N MET A 430 -9.89 6.38 -20.73
CA MET A 430 -8.64 5.76 -20.27
C MET A 430 -7.86 5.04 -21.40
N PRO A 431 -8.49 4.27 -22.29
CA PRO A 431 -7.75 3.59 -23.37
C PRO A 431 -6.95 4.56 -24.24
N GLU A 432 -7.51 5.73 -24.57
CA GLU A 432 -6.80 6.75 -25.37
C GLU A 432 -5.57 7.29 -24.62
N LEU A 433 -5.70 7.52 -23.30
CA LEU A 433 -4.60 7.95 -22.47
C LEU A 433 -3.50 6.88 -22.38
N LEU A 434 -3.88 5.61 -22.14
CA LEU A 434 -2.92 4.49 -22.08
C LEU A 434 -2.22 4.26 -23.40
N GLU A 435 -2.94 4.33 -24.54
CA GLU A 435 -2.33 4.26 -25.87
C GLU A 435 -1.28 5.36 -26.05
N TYR A 436 -1.60 6.59 -25.69
CA TYR A 436 -0.66 7.70 -25.76
C TYR A 436 0.56 7.48 -24.88
N LEU A 437 0.37 7.07 -23.61
CA LEU A 437 1.46 6.88 -22.67
C LEU A 437 2.35 5.68 -23.04
N ILE A 438 1.75 4.51 -23.29
CA ILE A 438 2.49 3.26 -23.51
C ILE A 438 3.07 3.21 -24.92
N VAL A 439 2.22 3.45 -25.95
CA VAL A 439 2.62 3.25 -27.34
C VAL A 439 3.41 4.43 -27.88
N GLU A 440 2.87 5.68 -27.72
CA GLU A 440 3.53 6.87 -28.27
C GLU A 440 4.72 7.33 -27.42
N LYS A 441 4.62 7.22 -26.08
CA LYS A 441 5.63 7.78 -25.15
C LYS A 441 6.51 6.74 -24.49
N ARG A 442 6.19 5.45 -24.62
CA ARG A 442 6.92 4.31 -24.03
C ARG A 442 7.07 4.38 -22.52
N VAL A 443 6.02 4.85 -21.84
CA VAL A 443 5.92 4.81 -20.38
C VAL A 443 5.67 3.37 -19.98
N ASP A 444 6.33 2.90 -18.94
CA ASP A 444 6.18 1.53 -18.46
C ASP A 444 4.77 1.28 -17.90
N ILE A 445 4.32 0.04 -17.99
CA ILE A 445 2.95 -0.35 -17.58
C ILE A 445 2.75 -0.10 -16.09
N GLU A 446 3.78 -0.31 -15.26
CA GLU A 446 3.74 -0.08 -13.81
C GLU A 446 3.50 1.41 -13.50
N ASP A 447 4.19 2.30 -14.20
CA ASP A 447 4.02 3.75 -14.03
C ASP A 447 2.68 4.23 -14.59
N CYS A 448 2.18 3.63 -15.67
CA CYS A 448 0.82 3.88 -16.13
C CYS A 448 -0.23 3.45 -15.09
N ALA A 449 -0.04 2.30 -14.44
CA ALA A 449 -0.91 1.85 -13.36
C ALA A 449 -0.83 2.77 -12.13
N HIS A 450 0.36 3.28 -11.80
CA HIS A 450 0.54 4.25 -10.73
C HIS A 450 -0.17 5.58 -11.06
N LEU A 451 -0.03 6.10 -12.26
CA LEU A 451 -0.77 7.28 -12.73
C LEU A 451 -2.29 7.09 -12.67
N GLU A 452 -2.78 5.92 -13.03
CA GLU A 452 -4.21 5.57 -12.92
C GLU A 452 -4.68 5.60 -11.46
N GLN A 453 -3.94 4.97 -10.55
CA GLN A 453 -4.24 4.95 -9.12
C GLN A 453 -4.22 6.36 -8.52
N LEU A 454 -3.24 7.19 -8.87
CA LEU A 454 -3.12 8.57 -8.44
C LEU A 454 -4.32 9.42 -8.92
N MET A 455 -4.69 9.30 -10.20
CA MET A 455 -5.85 10.00 -10.76
C MET A 455 -7.17 9.54 -10.10
N LYS A 456 -7.31 8.24 -9.83
CA LYS A 456 -8.49 7.70 -9.14
C LYS A 456 -8.58 8.21 -7.71
N ALA A 457 -7.49 8.11 -6.94
CA ALA A 457 -7.44 8.63 -5.57
C ALA A 457 -7.74 10.14 -5.52
N GLY A 458 -7.20 10.91 -6.46
CA GLY A 458 -7.52 12.32 -6.60
C GLY A 458 -9.00 12.56 -6.86
N ALA A 459 -9.64 11.80 -7.75
CA ALA A 459 -11.07 11.89 -8.02
C ALA A 459 -11.91 11.54 -6.78
N ASP A 460 -11.54 10.51 -6.01
CA ASP A 460 -12.24 10.10 -4.80
C ASP A 460 -12.17 11.16 -3.70
N LEU A 461 -11.04 11.84 -3.58
CA LEU A 461 -10.79 12.91 -2.62
C LEU A 461 -11.26 14.29 -3.13
N GLY A 462 -11.80 14.35 -4.35
CA GLY A 462 -12.30 15.59 -4.95
C GLY A 462 -11.21 16.57 -5.38
N PHE A 463 -10.00 16.07 -5.63
CA PHE A 463 -8.88 16.84 -6.17
C PHE A 463 -9.08 17.11 -7.66
N SER A 464 -8.57 18.24 -8.11
CA SER A 464 -8.39 18.53 -9.53
C SER A 464 -7.05 17.96 -10.02
N LEU A 465 -6.84 17.91 -11.32
CA LEU A 465 -5.54 17.51 -11.87
C LEU A 465 -4.39 18.39 -11.35
N SER A 466 -4.65 19.69 -11.12
CA SER A 466 -3.63 20.60 -10.58
C SER A 466 -3.22 20.29 -9.13
N ASP A 467 -4.06 19.61 -8.37
CA ASP A 467 -3.76 19.27 -6.97
C ASP A 467 -2.85 18.02 -6.85
N ILE A 468 -2.71 17.24 -7.92
CA ILE A 468 -1.86 16.05 -8.02
C ILE A 468 -0.84 16.18 -9.16
N GLU A 469 -0.63 17.40 -9.65
CA GLU A 469 0.19 17.64 -10.84
C GLU A 469 1.67 17.37 -10.57
N ASP A 470 2.14 17.64 -9.35
CA ASP A 470 3.55 17.48 -9.00
C ASP A 470 3.93 16.01 -8.97
N GLU A 471 3.09 15.14 -8.39
CA GLU A 471 3.28 13.69 -8.40
C GLU A 471 3.23 13.11 -9.84
N ILE A 472 2.32 13.63 -10.67
CA ILE A 472 2.27 13.25 -12.10
C ILE A 472 3.56 13.66 -12.81
N ARG A 473 4.08 14.86 -12.55
CA ARG A 473 5.33 15.35 -13.15
C ARG A 473 6.53 14.53 -12.72
N GLU A 474 6.55 14.05 -11.48
CA GLU A 474 7.60 13.19 -10.98
C GLU A 474 7.67 11.90 -11.80
N ILE A 475 6.55 11.16 -11.89
CA ILE A 475 6.47 9.92 -12.69
C ILE A 475 6.85 10.20 -14.17
N LEU A 476 6.27 11.22 -14.78
CA LEU A 476 6.54 11.56 -16.17
C LEU A 476 7.98 12.06 -16.40
N GLY A 477 8.62 12.61 -15.36
CA GLY A 477 10.00 13.13 -15.38
C GLY A 477 11.01 12.04 -15.67
N GLU A 478 10.81 10.80 -15.23
CA GLU A 478 11.65 9.65 -15.53
C GLU A 478 11.76 9.39 -17.04
N TYR A 479 10.67 9.65 -17.76
CA TYR A 479 10.60 9.52 -19.23
C TYR A 479 10.96 10.82 -19.98
N ARG A 480 11.45 11.85 -19.27
CA ARG A 480 11.70 13.20 -19.80
C ARG A 480 10.48 13.82 -20.49
N MET A 481 9.29 13.42 -20.06
CA MET A 481 8.03 13.93 -20.58
C MET A 481 7.64 15.21 -19.85
N ARG A 482 6.99 16.11 -20.59
CA ARG A 482 6.35 17.31 -20.04
C ARG A 482 4.84 17.09 -19.99
N LEU A 483 4.19 17.61 -18.98
CA LEU A 483 2.73 17.62 -18.88
C LEU A 483 2.15 18.67 -19.82
N THR A 484 2.02 18.32 -21.11
CA THR A 484 1.51 19.18 -22.16
C THR A 484 0.02 19.48 -22.00
N LYS A 485 -0.49 20.52 -22.65
CA LYS A 485 -1.92 20.84 -22.64
C LYS A 485 -2.79 19.65 -23.07
N ARG A 486 -2.40 18.94 -24.16
CA ARG A 486 -3.11 17.73 -24.63
C ARG A 486 -3.14 16.66 -23.54
N LEU A 487 -2.01 16.36 -22.91
CA LEU A 487 -1.94 15.33 -21.88
C LEU A 487 -2.77 15.72 -20.65
N ARG A 488 -2.75 17.00 -20.24
CA ARG A 488 -3.63 17.52 -19.17
C ARG A 488 -5.11 17.32 -19.51
N GLU A 489 -5.53 17.63 -20.72
CA GLU A 489 -6.91 17.45 -21.17
C GLU A 489 -7.33 15.98 -21.11
N MET A 490 -6.47 15.06 -21.57
CA MET A 490 -6.72 13.61 -21.51
C MET A 490 -6.83 13.13 -20.07
N MET A 491 -5.88 13.47 -19.20
CA MET A 491 -5.90 13.09 -17.78
C MET A 491 -7.09 13.69 -17.04
N THR A 492 -7.42 14.95 -17.29
CA THR A 492 -8.61 15.59 -16.71
C THR A 492 -9.89 14.85 -17.13
N SER A 493 -10.01 14.48 -18.41
CA SER A 493 -11.16 13.73 -18.91
C SER A 493 -11.29 12.39 -18.18
N VAL A 494 -10.18 11.68 -17.97
CA VAL A 494 -10.15 10.42 -17.22
C VAL A 494 -10.58 10.63 -15.77
N MET A 495 -10.01 11.63 -15.07
CA MET A 495 -10.37 11.92 -13.68
C MET A 495 -11.86 12.26 -13.52
N GLU A 496 -12.43 13.03 -14.43
CA GLU A 496 -13.84 13.42 -14.39
C GLU A 496 -14.81 12.26 -14.65
N GLU A 497 -14.35 11.18 -15.24
CA GLU A 497 -15.15 9.97 -15.51
C GLU A 497 -15.06 8.92 -14.41
N PHE A 498 -14.06 8.97 -13.51
CA PHE A 498 -14.01 8.04 -12.39
C PHE A 498 -15.21 8.20 -11.47
N PRO A 499 -15.89 7.10 -11.09
CA PRO A 499 -16.83 7.13 -9.98
C PRO A 499 -16.10 7.53 -8.71
N SER A 500 -16.64 8.49 -7.96
CA SER A 500 -16.01 9.03 -6.77
C SER A 500 -16.74 8.59 -5.50
N ALA A 501 -15.98 8.18 -4.48
CA ALA A 501 -16.48 7.88 -3.15
C ALA A 501 -17.14 9.12 -2.50
N SER A 502 -16.55 10.31 -2.69
CA SER A 502 -17.09 11.59 -2.20
C SER A 502 -18.41 11.99 -2.87
N LEU A 503 -18.71 11.44 -4.04
CA LEU A 503 -19.96 11.63 -4.78
C LEU A 503 -20.90 10.41 -4.73
N ARG A 504 -20.68 9.50 -3.78
CA ARG A 504 -21.50 8.29 -3.59
C ARG A 504 -21.65 7.45 -4.86
N GLY A 505 -20.55 7.29 -5.61
CA GLY A 505 -20.46 6.48 -6.81
C GLY A 505 -20.83 7.19 -8.12
N TYR A 506 -21.15 8.47 -8.08
CA TYR A 506 -21.23 9.29 -9.30
C TYR A 506 -19.84 9.79 -9.70
N SER A 507 -19.64 10.01 -10.99
CA SER A 507 -18.50 10.77 -11.48
C SER A 507 -18.80 12.28 -11.50
N MET A 508 -17.76 13.12 -11.50
CA MET A 508 -17.93 14.58 -11.64
C MET A 508 -18.64 14.97 -12.95
N LYS A 509 -18.40 14.22 -14.01
CA LYS A 509 -19.08 14.39 -15.30
C LYS A 509 -20.59 14.18 -15.17
N GLU A 510 -21.01 13.09 -14.51
CA GLU A 510 -22.43 12.77 -14.28
C GLU A 510 -23.13 13.81 -13.39
N ILE A 511 -22.46 14.29 -12.33
CA ILE A 511 -23.02 15.35 -11.47
C ILE A 511 -23.27 16.64 -12.26
N ARG A 512 -22.35 16.99 -13.18
CA ARG A 512 -22.56 18.17 -14.05
C ARG A 512 -23.75 17.96 -15.00
N GLU A 513 -23.92 16.78 -15.56
CA GLU A 513 -25.04 16.44 -16.44
C GLU A 513 -26.38 16.52 -15.69
N LEU A 514 -26.49 15.95 -14.49
CA LEU A 514 -27.68 16.05 -13.63
C LEU A 514 -28.03 17.49 -13.30
N SER A 515 -27.03 18.33 -12.99
CA SER A 515 -27.25 19.75 -12.68
C SER A 515 -27.78 20.57 -13.86
N VAL A 516 -27.51 20.13 -15.09
CA VAL A 516 -28.03 20.79 -16.32
C VAL A 516 -29.46 20.35 -16.58
N GLU A 517 -29.81 19.09 -16.34
CA GLU A 517 -31.17 18.58 -16.52
C GLU A 517 -32.16 19.20 -15.53
N GLU A 518 -31.78 19.37 -14.25
CA GLU A 518 -32.62 20.08 -13.26
C GLU A 518 -32.91 21.54 -13.66
N LYS A 519 -31.90 22.25 -14.16
CA LYS A 519 -32.07 23.64 -14.61
C LYS A 519 -32.92 23.76 -15.89
N SER A 520 -32.94 22.76 -16.75
CA SER A 520 -33.78 22.74 -17.96
C SER A 520 -35.21 22.33 -17.65
N GLY A 521 -35.46 21.48 -16.67
CA GLY A 521 -36.79 21.06 -16.22
C GLY A 521 -37.57 22.14 -15.46
N ASP A 522 -36.89 23.07 -14.77
CA ASP A 522 -37.52 24.22 -14.09
C ASP A 522 -37.88 25.38 -15.04
N SER A 523 -37.36 25.39 -16.26
CA SER A 523 -37.68 26.40 -17.27
C SER A 523 -38.92 26.04 -18.10
N GLU A 524 -39.50 24.85 -17.94
CA GLU A 524 -40.74 24.41 -18.62
C GLU A 524 -41.98 24.36 -17.69
N LYS A 525 -41.87 24.83 -16.45
CA LYS A 525 -43.01 25.05 -15.55
C LYS A 525 -43.26 26.55 -15.35
#